data_80d9e15c99786fe8a7f602ec80e1ce9c
#
_entry.id   80d9e15c99786fe8a7f602ec80e1ce9c
#
_cell.length_a   1.000
_cell.length_b   1.000
_cell.length_c   1.000
_cell.angle_alpha   90.00
_cell.angle_beta   90.00
_cell.angle_gamma   90.00
#
_symmetry.space_group_name_H-M   'P 1'
#
loop_
_entity.id
_entity.type
_entity.pdbx_description
1 polymer ?
#
loop_
_entity_poly.entity_id
_entity_poly.type
_entity_poly.pdbx_seq_one_letter_code
_entity_poly.pdbx_strand_id
1 'polypeptide(L)'
;MTTHLDSRRPSPVIDDVRTRRSALRLLGAGALMAGITPVAAIGQSNDDNVLSEAAVLRDPDIPVAGNAGGDITIVEYFDYQCPYCRKLEPELQQALKDDGKVRLVLKDWPILGPASVYASQLVLATKFQGKFVEAHTALIGLDVRLTEPGARERLANAGIDVDRAIRDLQANQEGITAVLKRNDDQAKAFGFNGTPAFIVGKFRVPGALTRQQFGQVIADARKAAKKKK
;
A
#
# COMPACT_ATOMS: atom_id res chain seq x y z
N MET A 1 -23.65 -30.57 17.65
CA MET A 1 -22.42 -29.80 17.95
C MET A 1 -22.34 -28.65 16.96
N THR A 2 -22.88 -27.51 17.34
CA THR A 2 -23.02 -26.31 16.53
C THR A 2 -21.81 -25.40 16.80
N THR A 3 -20.89 -25.31 15.85
CA THR A 3 -19.75 -24.39 15.93
C THR A 3 -20.21 -22.98 15.52
N HIS A 4 -20.21 -22.09 16.48
CA HIS A 4 -20.42 -20.66 16.33
C HIS A 4 -19.31 -20.07 15.43
N LEU A 5 -19.65 -19.61 14.24
CA LEU A 5 -18.81 -18.77 13.41
C LEU A 5 -18.83 -17.34 13.99
N ASP A 6 -17.70 -16.98 14.64
CA ASP A 6 -17.44 -15.62 15.12
C ASP A 6 -17.33 -14.66 13.92
N SER A 7 -18.40 -13.91 13.63
CA SER A 7 -18.45 -12.92 12.57
C SER A 7 -17.75 -11.64 13.01
N ARG A 8 -16.43 -11.61 12.92
CA ARG A 8 -15.66 -10.36 13.13
C ARG A 8 -15.95 -9.36 12.03
N ARG A 9 -16.78 -8.37 12.31
CA ARG A 9 -16.99 -7.23 11.45
C ARG A 9 -15.72 -6.35 11.42
N PRO A 10 -15.25 -5.89 10.26
CA PRO A 10 -14.13 -4.95 10.20
C PRO A 10 -14.52 -3.60 10.83
N SER A 11 -13.62 -3.05 11.64
CA SER A 11 -13.79 -1.73 12.26
C SER A 11 -13.45 -0.60 11.27
N PRO A 12 -14.22 0.49 11.18
CA PRO A 12 -13.90 1.64 10.36
C PRO A 12 -12.76 2.46 11.00
N VAL A 13 -11.75 2.84 10.23
CA VAL A 13 -10.48 3.43 10.72
C VAL A 13 -10.30 4.91 10.39
N ILE A 14 -11.09 5.50 9.48
CA ILE A 14 -10.77 6.81 8.90
C ILE A 14 -11.56 7.99 9.48
N ASP A 15 -12.51 7.82 10.40
CA ASP A 15 -13.39 8.90 10.83
C ASP A 15 -12.95 9.66 12.11
N ASP A 16 -11.82 9.35 12.76
CA ASP A 16 -11.49 9.92 14.08
C ASP A 16 -10.34 10.95 14.09
N VAL A 17 -10.10 11.66 12.99
CA VAL A 17 -9.18 12.81 12.96
C VAL A 17 -9.97 14.10 12.67
N ARG A 18 -10.95 14.42 13.51
CA ARG A 18 -11.54 15.75 13.52
C ARG A 18 -11.60 16.33 14.93
N THR A 19 -10.99 17.49 15.03
CA THR A 19 -11.28 18.59 15.96
C THR A 19 -10.66 18.59 17.36
N ARG A 20 -9.62 19.39 17.52
CA ARG A 20 -9.55 20.31 18.66
C ARG A 20 -9.05 21.67 18.16
N ARG A 21 -9.98 22.53 17.75
CA ARG A 21 -9.73 23.98 17.66
C ARG A 21 -10.33 24.61 18.91
N SER A 22 -9.49 24.99 19.87
CA SER A 22 -9.88 25.89 20.96
C SER A 22 -9.57 27.32 20.53
N ALA A 23 -10.58 28.13 20.52
CA ALA A 23 -10.52 29.58 20.31
C ALA A 23 -9.93 30.28 21.54
N LEU A 24 -8.95 31.13 21.35
CA LEU A 24 -8.66 32.22 22.30
C LEU A 24 -8.71 33.54 21.53
N ARG A 25 -9.70 34.35 21.85
CA ARG A 25 -9.76 35.78 21.48
C ARG A 25 -9.07 36.58 22.58
N LEU A 26 -8.15 37.45 22.22
CA LEU A 26 -7.76 38.58 23.04
C LEU A 26 -7.51 39.80 22.15
N LEU A 27 -8.22 40.87 22.47
CA LEU A 27 -8.16 42.22 21.90
C LEU A 27 -6.88 42.91 22.39
N GLY A 28 -6.21 43.63 21.50
CA GLY A 28 -5.18 44.59 21.89
C GLY A 28 -4.79 45.46 20.70
N ALA A 29 -5.22 46.72 20.72
CA ALA A 29 -4.90 47.73 19.73
C ALA A 29 -3.47 48.27 19.93
N GLY A 30 -2.74 48.51 18.85
CA GLY A 30 -1.46 49.22 18.87
C GLY A 30 -0.87 49.29 17.45
N ALA A 31 -0.99 50.44 16.82
CA ALA A 31 -0.48 50.76 15.51
C ALA A 31 1.04 51.05 15.57
N LEU A 32 1.84 50.39 14.76
CA LEU A 32 3.15 50.87 14.29
C LEU A 32 3.41 50.29 12.90
N MET A 33 3.49 51.18 11.91
CA MET A 33 3.86 50.90 10.54
C MET A 33 5.35 50.50 10.49
N ALA A 34 5.66 49.27 10.14
CA ALA A 34 6.97 48.87 9.66
C ALA A 34 6.74 47.83 8.55
N GLY A 35 7.37 48.03 7.37
CA GLY A 35 7.15 47.27 6.16
C GLY A 35 7.34 45.76 6.38
N ILE A 36 6.25 45.01 6.28
CA ILE A 36 6.26 43.56 6.29
C ILE A 36 6.18 43.14 4.83
N THR A 37 7.31 42.73 4.28
CA THR A 37 7.32 41.89 3.08
C THR A 37 6.48 40.65 3.39
N PRO A 38 5.54 40.22 2.53
CA PRO A 38 4.84 38.98 2.75
C PRO A 38 5.86 37.83 2.60
N VAL A 39 6.25 37.24 3.73
CA VAL A 39 6.81 35.90 3.72
C VAL A 39 5.67 35.03 3.19
N ALA A 40 5.85 34.56 1.96
CA ALA A 40 4.97 33.56 1.39
C ALA A 40 4.92 32.42 2.42
N ALA A 41 3.76 32.25 3.05
CA ALA A 41 3.48 31.06 3.84
C ALA A 41 3.64 29.90 2.85
N ILE A 42 4.77 29.21 2.96
CA ILE A 42 4.94 27.89 2.35
C ILE A 42 3.86 27.06 3.04
N GLY A 43 2.75 26.86 2.32
CA GLY A 43 1.70 25.99 2.77
C GLY A 43 2.34 24.63 3.07
N GLN A 44 2.35 24.26 4.34
CA GLN A 44 2.61 22.86 4.72
C GLN A 44 1.54 22.05 3.99
N SER A 45 1.95 21.41 2.92
CA SER A 45 1.13 20.43 2.23
C SER A 45 0.78 19.35 3.24
N ASN A 46 -0.47 18.88 3.25
CA ASN A 46 -0.91 17.72 4.04
C ASN A 46 -0.18 16.41 3.63
N ASP A 47 0.89 16.50 2.88
CA ASP A 47 1.70 15.38 2.38
C ASP A 47 2.51 14.68 3.47
N ASP A 48 2.72 15.32 4.64
CA ASP A 48 3.44 14.70 5.75
C ASP A 48 2.60 13.64 6.51
N ASN A 49 1.31 13.53 6.22
CA ASN A 49 0.47 12.49 6.81
C ASN A 49 0.57 11.19 6.01
N VAL A 50 1.42 10.29 6.48
CA VAL A 50 1.61 8.95 5.86
C VAL A 50 0.31 8.15 5.72
N LEU A 51 -0.74 8.47 6.49
CA LEU A 51 -2.06 7.84 6.43
C LEU A 51 -3.09 8.64 5.61
N SER A 52 -2.67 9.67 4.88
CA SER A 52 -3.59 10.35 3.97
C SER A 52 -4.13 9.40 2.90
N GLU A 53 -5.34 9.63 2.43
CA GLU A 53 -5.95 8.81 1.36
C GLU A 53 -5.07 8.80 0.10
N ALA A 54 -4.44 9.93 -0.22
CA ALA A 54 -3.51 10.05 -1.33
C ALA A 54 -2.30 9.12 -1.13
N ALA A 55 -1.63 9.20 0.03
CA ALA A 55 -0.44 8.40 0.31
C ALA A 55 -0.73 6.90 0.42
N VAL A 56 -1.91 6.51 0.89
CA VAL A 56 -2.28 5.11 1.08
C VAL A 56 -2.86 4.50 -0.20
N LEU A 57 -3.89 5.13 -0.76
CA LEU A 57 -4.66 4.56 -1.87
C LEU A 57 -4.17 4.99 -3.25
N ARG A 58 -3.44 6.12 -3.36
CA ARG A 58 -3.07 6.73 -4.65
C ARG A 58 -1.62 7.16 -4.74
N ASP A 59 -0.76 6.49 -3.99
CA ASP A 59 0.68 6.72 -3.98
C ASP A 59 1.25 6.65 -5.42
N PRO A 60 1.81 7.76 -5.95
CA PRO A 60 2.28 7.81 -7.34
C PRO A 60 3.54 6.97 -7.58
N ASP A 61 4.28 6.66 -6.51
CA ASP A 61 5.53 5.90 -6.62
C ASP A 61 5.29 4.39 -6.73
N ILE A 62 4.05 3.96 -6.44
CA ILE A 62 3.69 2.53 -6.44
C ILE A 62 2.87 2.19 -7.68
N PRO A 63 3.34 1.25 -8.51
CA PRO A 63 2.59 0.80 -9.67
C PRO A 63 1.25 0.17 -9.29
N VAL A 64 0.28 0.30 -10.18
CA VAL A 64 -1.07 -0.20 -10.00
C VAL A 64 -1.25 -1.49 -10.79
N ALA A 65 -1.87 -2.47 -10.15
CA ALA A 65 -2.37 -3.68 -10.78
C ALA A 65 -3.92 -3.69 -10.83
N GLY A 66 -4.49 -4.70 -11.45
CA GLY A 66 -5.92 -4.80 -11.66
C GLY A 66 -6.46 -3.71 -12.58
N ASN A 67 -7.63 -3.15 -12.25
CA ASN A 67 -8.24 -2.07 -13.03
C ASN A 67 -7.83 -0.71 -12.46
N ALA A 68 -6.95 0.03 -13.16
CA ALA A 68 -6.49 1.35 -12.74
C ALA A 68 -7.65 2.37 -12.54
N GLY A 69 -8.75 2.22 -13.29
CA GLY A 69 -9.97 3.02 -13.17
C GLY A 69 -11.01 2.44 -12.20
N GLY A 70 -10.65 1.44 -11.41
CA GLY A 70 -11.56 0.76 -10.49
C GLY A 70 -12.21 1.70 -9.47
N ASP A 71 -13.45 1.39 -9.10
CA ASP A 71 -14.25 2.18 -8.16
C ASP A 71 -13.89 1.90 -6.69
N ILE A 72 -13.23 0.78 -6.41
CA ILE A 72 -12.67 0.43 -5.10
C ILE A 72 -11.17 0.17 -5.25
N THR A 73 -10.40 0.70 -4.30
CA THR A 73 -8.97 0.38 -4.18
C THR A 73 -8.76 -0.63 -3.06
N ILE A 74 -8.02 -1.69 -3.38
CA ILE A 74 -7.39 -2.60 -2.42
C ILE A 74 -5.92 -2.22 -2.34
N VAL A 75 -5.41 -2.01 -1.14
CA VAL A 75 -3.98 -1.91 -0.86
C VAL A 75 -3.57 -3.17 -0.13
N GLU A 76 -2.57 -3.87 -0.61
CA GLU A 76 -1.97 -5.01 0.05
C GLU A 76 -0.59 -4.63 0.58
N TYR A 77 -0.35 -4.85 1.88
CA TYR A 77 0.99 -4.86 2.49
C TYR A 77 1.47 -6.29 2.55
N PHE A 78 2.53 -6.60 1.82
CA PHE A 78 2.98 -7.97 1.61
C PHE A 78 4.51 -8.12 1.70
N ASP A 79 4.96 -9.37 1.84
CA ASP A 79 6.37 -9.76 1.79
C ASP A 79 6.55 -10.99 0.88
N TYR A 80 7.53 -10.96 -0.01
CA TYR A 80 7.79 -12.05 -0.95
C TYR A 80 8.17 -13.38 -0.28
N GLN A 81 8.66 -13.38 0.97
CA GLN A 81 8.93 -14.60 1.73
C GLN A 81 7.73 -15.08 2.54
N CYS A 82 6.67 -14.27 2.66
CA CYS A 82 5.52 -14.62 3.48
C CYS A 82 4.72 -15.76 2.84
N PRO A 83 4.61 -16.94 3.50
CA PRO A 83 3.89 -18.07 2.93
C PRO A 83 2.39 -17.80 2.80
N TYR A 84 1.84 -16.94 3.67
CA TYR A 84 0.43 -16.55 3.60
C TYR A 84 0.15 -15.59 2.44
N CYS A 85 1.08 -14.68 2.10
CA CYS A 85 0.96 -13.83 0.90
C CYS A 85 0.99 -14.68 -0.36
N ARG A 86 1.94 -15.59 -0.46
CA ARG A 86 2.05 -16.52 -1.60
C ARG A 86 0.80 -17.38 -1.77
N LYS A 87 0.28 -17.92 -0.67
CA LYS A 87 -0.90 -18.80 -0.69
C LYS A 87 -2.17 -18.06 -1.08
N LEU A 88 -2.31 -16.80 -0.66
CA LEU A 88 -3.53 -16.03 -0.96
C LEU A 88 -3.53 -15.41 -2.35
N GLU A 89 -2.37 -15.24 -2.98
CA GLU A 89 -2.26 -14.54 -4.28
C GLU A 89 -3.24 -15.05 -5.36
N PRO A 90 -3.43 -16.37 -5.57
CA PRO A 90 -4.43 -16.87 -6.51
C PRO A 90 -5.86 -16.46 -6.14
N GLU A 91 -6.19 -16.42 -4.85
CA GLU A 91 -7.51 -16.03 -4.32
C GLU A 91 -7.77 -14.53 -4.59
N LEU A 92 -6.75 -13.67 -4.35
CA LEU A 92 -6.81 -12.25 -4.63
C LEU A 92 -6.99 -12.00 -6.14
N GLN A 93 -6.14 -12.59 -6.97
CA GLN A 93 -6.21 -12.42 -8.42
C GLN A 93 -7.55 -12.88 -9.00
N GLN A 94 -8.11 -13.98 -8.46
CA GLN A 94 -9.43 -14.42 -8.90
C GLN A 94 -10.54 -13.47 -8.44
N ALA A 95 -10.48 -12.94 -7.22
CA ALA A 95 -11.44 -11.95 -6.74
C ALA A 95 -11.41 -10.66 -7.58
N LEU A 96 -10.22 -10.21 -8.00
CA LEU A 96 -10.06 -9.06 -8.89
C LEU A 96 -10.69 -9.30 -10.26
N LYS A 97 -10.50 -10.50 -10.83
CA LYS A 97 -11.10 -10.89 -12.12
C LYS A 97 -12.61 -10.97 -12.05
N ASP A 98 -13.15 -11.53 -10.96
CA ASP A 98 -14.61 -11.68 -10.77
C ASP A 98 -15.32 -10.32 -10.65
N ASP A 99 -14.69 -9.37 -9.96
CA ASP A 99 -15.27 -8.03 -9.78
C ASP A 99 -15.01 -7.11 -10.99
N GLY A 100 -13.84 -7.13 -11.56
CA GLY A 100 -13.40 -6.36 -12.73
C GLY A 100 -13.28 -4.84 -12.53
N LYS A 101 -13.64 -4.31 -11.35
CA LYS A 101 -13.67 -2.87 -11.05
C LYS A 101 -12.82 -2.50 -9.81
N VAL A 102 -11.85 -3.34 -9.49
CA VAL A 102 -10.95 -3.11 -8.35
C VAL A 102 -9.58 -2.67 -8.85
N ARG A 103 -9.08 -1.59 -8.27
CA ARG A 103 -7.71 -1.11 -8.38
C ARG A 103 -6.88 -1.75 -7.27
N LEU A 104 -5.77 -2.41 -7.60
CA LEU A 104 -4.86 -3.01 -6.64
C LEU A 104 -3.59 -2.18 -6.53
N VAL A 105 -3.21 -1.83 -5.32
CA VAL A 105 -1.95 -1.16 -4.95
C VAL A 105 -1.13 -2.12 -4.11
N LEU A 106 0.04 -2.48 -4.61
CA LEU A 106 0.93 -3.47 -4.00
C LEU A 106 2.04 -2.74 -3.22
N LYS A 107 1.94 -2.75 -1.89
CA LYS A 107 2.90 -2.10 -1.00
C LYS A 107 3.85 -3.14 -0.40
N ASP A 108 5.06 -3.17 -0.95
CA ASP A 108 6.14 -3.98 -0.39
C ASP A 108 6.38 -3.61 1.08
N TRP A 109 6.27 -4.60 1.95
CA TRP A 109 6.57 -4.48 3.37
C TRP A 109 7.48 -5.64 3.81
N PRO A 110 8.80 -5.58 3.47
CA PRO A 110 9.75 -6.67 3.62
C PRO A 110 10.23 -6.83 5.06
N ILE A 111 9.46 -7.55 5.88
CA ILE A 111 9.72 -7.76 7.31
C ILE A 111 10.36 -9.10 7.64
N LEU A 112 10.55 -9.98 6.66
CA LEU A 112 11.03 -11.36 6.87
C LEU A 112 12.52 -11.55 6.54
N GLY A 113 13.28 -10.45 6.52
CA GLY A 113 14.73 -10.48 6.45
C GLY A 113 15.36 -9.93 5.16
N PRO A 114 16.69 -10.01 5.03
CA PRO A 114 17.42 -9.33 3.96
C PRO A 114 17.01 -9.74 2.54
N ALA A 115 16.72 -11.02 2.32
CA ALA A 115 16.27 -11.49 1.01
C ALA A 115 14.91 -10.89 0.60
N SER A 116 14.00 -10.64 1.55
CA SER A 116 12.76 -9.90 1.30
C SER A 116 13.03 -8.46 0.89
N VAL A 117 13.94 -7.78 1.60
CA VAL A 117 14.33 -6.38 1.29
C VAL A 117 14.91 -6.31 -0.12
N TYR A 118 15.86 -7.19 -0.44
CA TYR A 118 16.48 -7.26 -1.76
C TYR A 118 15.45 -7.50 -2.86
N ALA A 119 14.56 -8.47 -2.68
CA ALA A 119 13.52 -8.79 -3.65
C ALA A 119 12.57 -7.60 -3.89
N SER A 120 12.11 -6.96 -2.82
CA SER A 120 11.25 -5.77 -2.91
C SER A 120 11.94 -4.63 -3.65
N GLN A 121 13.20 -4.35 -3.33
CA GLN A 121 13.97 -3.31 -4.02
C GLN A 121 14.14 -3.62 -5.51
N LEU A 122 14.48 -4.86 -5.84
CA LEU A 122 14.71 -5.28 -7.23
C LEU A 122 13.40 -5.22 -8.04
N VAL A 123 12.28 -5.70 -7.47
CA VAL A 123 10.97 -5.65 -8.15
C VAL A 123 10.49 -4.20 -8.31
N LEU A 124 10.63 -3.34 -7.30
CA LEU A 124 10.29 -1.92 -7.43
C LEU A 124 11.10 -1.25 -8.55
N ALA A 125 12.37 -1.64 -8.75
CA ALA A 125 13.19 -1.12 -9.85
C ALA A 125 12.67 -1.54 -11.24
N THR A 126 11.94 -2.65 -11.36
CA THR A 126 11.37 -3.05 -12.65
C THR A 126 10.26 -2.15 -13.16
N LYS A 127 9.75 -1.22 -12.33
CA LYS A 127 8.81 -0.18 -12.77
C LYS A 127 9.39 0.70 -13.87
N PHE A 128 10.71 0.93 -13.86
CA PHE A 128 11.41 1.71 -14.89
C PHE A 128 11.52 0.98 -16.24
N GLN A 129 11.18 -0.31 -16.23
CA GLN A 129 11.04 -1.12 -17.45
C GLN A 129 9.56 -1.30 -17.84
N GLY A 130 8.60 -0.82 -17.03
CA GLY A 130 7.16 -1.11 -17.18
C GLY A 130 6.81 -2.56 -16.86
N LYS A 131 7.63 -3.27 -16.04
CA LYS A 131 7.55 -4.71 -15.78
C LYS A 131 7.25 -5.08 -14.32
N PHE A 132 6.75 -4.11 -13.54
CA PHE A 132 6.51 -4.33 -12.11
C PHE A 132 5.53 -5.48 -11.83
N VAL A 133 4.40 -5.53 -12.54
CA VAL A 133 3.36 -6.53 -12.28
C VAL A 133 3.83 -7.93 -12.65
N GLU A 134 4.54 -8.08 -13.78
CA GLU A 134 5.13 -9.34 -14.18
C GLU A 134 6.20 -9.82 -13.20
N ALA A 135 7.05 -8.90 -12.73
CA ALA A 135 8.09 -9.19 -11.75
C ALA A 135 7.48 -9.58 -10.40
N HIS A 136 6.47 -8.84 -9.93
CA HIS A 136 5.71 -9.18 -8.73
C HIS A 136 5.12 -10.58 -8.83
N THR A 137 4.36 -10.86 -9.89
CA THR A 137 3.72 -12.16 -10.10
C THR A 137 4.74 -13.31 -10.13
N ALA A 138 5.90 -13.09 -10.74
CA ALA A 138 6.96 -14.08 -10.78
C ALA A 138 7.49 -14.41 -9.38
N LEU A 139 7.72 -13.42 -8.51
CA LEU A 139 8.31 -13.66 -7.20
C LEU A 139 7.29 -14.10 -6.15
N ILE A 140 6.08 -13.55 -6.15
CA ILE A 140 5.06 -13.95 -5.19
C ILE A 140 4.60 -15.40 -5.42
N GLY A 141 4.70 -15.89 -6.65
CA GLY A 141 4.41 -17.28 -7.03
C GLY A 141 5.51 -18.29 -6.72
N LEU A 142 6.61 -17.90 -6.02
CA LEU A 142 7.65 -18.84 -5.63
C LEU A 142 7.14 -19.82 -4.56
N ASP A 143 7.40 -21.09 -4.75
CA ASP A 143 7.10 -22.19 -3.80
C ASP A 143 8.31 -22.60 -2.93
N VAL A 144 9.48 -22.03 -3.22
CA VAL A 144 10.73 -22.26 -2.51
C VAL A 144 11.16 -21.08 -1.67
N ARG A 145 12.15 -21.31 -0.80
CA ARG A 145 12.75 -20.22 -0.01
C ARG A 145 13.37 -19.17 -0.93
N LEU A 146 13.04 -17.91 -0.69
CA LEU A 146 13.60 -16.79 -1.41
C LEU A 146 15.08 -16.59 -1.05
N THR A 147 15.91 -16.43 -2.08
CA THR A 147 17.32 -16.02 -1.98
C THR A 147 17.57 -14.95 -3.03
N GLU A 148 18.63 -14.14 -2.86
CA GLU A 148 18.96 -13.15 -3.88
C GLU A 148 19.26 -13.75 -5.26
N PRO A 149 20.10 -14.82 -5.38
CA PRO A 149 20.29 -15.47 -6.68
C PRO A 149 19.00 -16.04 -7.25
N GLY A 150 18.18 -16.71 -6.42
CA GLY A 150 16.90 -17.26 -6.86
C GLY A 150 15.90 -16.20 -7.31
N ALA A 151 15.88 -15.03 -6.67
CA ALA A 151 15.06 -13.91 -7.11
C ALA A 151 15.48 -13.44 -8.52
N ARG A 152 16.78 -13.25 -8.74
CA ARG A 152 17.32 -12.86 -10.06
C ARG A 152 16.97 -13.88 -11.14
N GLU A 153 17.22 -15.15 -10.87
CA GLU A 153 16.90 -16.25 -11.79
C GLU A 153 15.41 -16.27 -12.14
N ARG A 154 14.55 -16.17 -11.12
CA ARG A 154 13.11 -16.19 -11.32
C ARG A 154 12.62 -15.00 -12.16
N LEU A 155 13.16 -13.81 -11.91
CA LEU A 155 12.86 -12.63 -12.70
C LEU A 155 13.34 -12.76 -14.15
N ALA A 156 14.56 -13.24 -14.37
CA ALA A 156 15.08 -13.50 -15.71
C ALA A 156 14.20 -14.49 -16.49
N ASN A 157 13.78 -15.58 -15.85
CA ASN A 157 12.88 -16.58 -16.43
C ASN A 157 11.49 -16.00 -16.76
N ALA A 158 11.08 -14.92 -16.08
CA ALA A 158 9.85 -14.18 -16.37
C ALA A 158 10.03 -13.09 -17.44
N GLY A 159 11.19 -13.02 -18.10
CA GLY A 159 11.46 -12.05 -19.17
C GLY A 159 11.79 -10.63 -18.67
N ILE A 160 12.27 -10.52 -17.44
CA ILE A 160 12.75 -9.25 -16.86
C ILE A 160 14.25 -9.09 -17.20
N ASP A 161 14.64 -7.91 -17.68
CA ASP A 161 16.06 -7.56 -17.80
C ASP A 161 16.61 -7.25 -16.39
N VAL A 162 17.17 -8.29 -15.77
CA VAL A 162 17.66 -8.22 -14.37
C VAL A 162 18.87 -7.28 -14.25
N ASP A 163 19.77 -7.27 -15.25
CA ASP A 163 20.94 -6.38 -15.22
C ASP A 163 20.49 -4.91 -15.29
N ARG A 164 19.49 -4.61 -16.10
CA ARG A 164 18.88 -3.30 -16.13
C ARG A 164 18.17 -2.99 -14.81
N ALA A 165 17.43 -3.93 -14.25
CA ALA A 165 16.76 -3.72 -12.95
C ALA A 165 17.77 -3.41 -11.83
N ILE A 166 18.95 -4.03 -11.83
CA ILE A 166 20.04 -3.73 -10.89
C ILE A 166 20.59 -2.33 -11.12
N ARG A 167 20.82 -1.92 -12.36
CA ARG A 167 21.25 -0.54 -12.66
C ARG A 167 20.18 0.49 -12.26
N ASP A 168 18.93 0.23 -12.58
CA ASP A 168 17.79 1.08 -12.23
C ASP A 168 17.62 1.19 -10.70
N LEU A 169 17.85 0.09 -9.96
CA LEU A 169 17.88 0.09 -8.49
C LEU A 169 18.99 1.00 -7.96
N GLN A 170 20.21 0.86 -8.48
CA GLN A 170 21.34 1.68 -8.06
C GLN A 170 21.10 3.17 -8.34
N ALA A 171 20.57 3.49 -9.52
CA ALA A 171 20.28 4.86 -9.92
C ALA A 171 19.12 5.51 -9.11
N ASN A 172 18.22 4.71 -8.55
CA ASN A 172 17.02 5.20 -7.85
C ASN A 172 16.93 4.69 -6.41
N GLN A 173 18.04 4.28 -5.83
CA GLN A 173 18.10 3.61 -4.52
C GLN A 173 17.44 4.42 -3.41
N GLU A 174 17.68 5.72 -3.36
CA GLU A 174 17.11 6.62 -2.35
C GLU A 174 15.57 6.65 -2.45
N GLY A 175 15.03 6.83 -3.64
CA GLY A 175 13.59 6.85 -3.88
C GLY A 175 12.92 5.50 -3.55
N ILE A 176 13.54 4.38 -3.95
CA ILE A 176 13.04 3.04 -3.63
C ILE A 176 13.06 2.78 -2.12
N THR A 177 14.14 3.19 -1.44
CA THR A 177 14.24 3.08 0.02
C THR A 177 13.17 3.92 0.73
N ALA A 178 12.91 5.13 0.24
CA ALA A 178 11.85 5.99 0.76
C ALA A 178 10.46 5.36 0.61
N VAL A 179 10.18 4.69 -0.52
CA VAL A 179 8.93 3.93 -0.73
C VAL A 179 8.78 2.83 0.31
N LEU A 180 9.80 1.99 0.50
CA LEU A 180 9.76 0.89 1.48
C LEU A 180 9.57 1.41 2.90
N LYS A 181 10.28 2.49 3.26
CA LYS A 181 10.12 3.14 4.56
C LYS A 181 8.70 3.67 4.76
N ARG A 182 8.14 4.36 3.78
CA ARG A 182 6.77 4.87 3.83
C ARG A 182 5.74 3.75 4.00
N ASN A 183 5.93 2.63 3.31
CA ASN A 183 5.05 1.46 3.45
C ASN A 183 5.14 0.86 4.86
N ASP A 184 6.33 0.77 5.43
CA ASP A 184 6.55 0.31 6.81
C ASP A 184 5.90 1.25 7.84
N ASP A 185 6.11 2.57 7.69
CA ASP A 185 5.50 3.58 8.56
C ASP A 185 3.95 3.50 8.50
N GLN A 186 3.39 3.33 7.30
CA GLN A 186 1.94 3.16 7.12
C GLN A 186 1.42 1.88 7.77
N ALA A 187 2.07 0.75 7.52
CA ALA A 187 1.66 -0.53 8.08
C ALA A 187 1.66 -0.50 9.62
N LYS A 188 2.70 0.07 10.22
CA LYS A 188 2.81 0.27 11.67
C LYS A 188 1.75 1.23 12.21
N ALA A 189 1.51 2.35 11.53
CA ALA A 189 0.50 3.33 11.93
C ALA A 189 -0.93 2.78 11.83
N PHE A 190 -1.19 1.84 10.89
CA PHE A 190 -2.42 1.06 10.86
C PHE A 190 -2.50 -0.02 11.95
N GLY A 191 -1.43 -0.25 12.72
CA GLY A 191 -1.36 -1.31 13.73
C GLY A 191 -1.35 -2.71 13.12
N PHE A 192 -0.78 -2.87 11.93
CA PHE A 192 -0.52 -4.19 11.36
C PHE A 192 0.70 -4.84 12.03
N ASN A 193 0.61 -6.14 12.31
CA ASN A 193 1.66 -6.90 13.01
C ASN A 193 2.31 -7.97 12.12
N GLY A 194 1.99 -8.00 10.83
CA GLY A 194 2.51 -8.97 9.88
C GLY A 194 1.80 -8.92 8.53
N THR A 195 2.30 -9.69 7.60
CA THR A 195 1.79 -9.81 6.23
C THR A 195 1.02 -11.12 6.04
N PRO A 196 0.04 -11.16 5.15
CA PRO A 196 -0.52 -10.02 4.43
C PRO A 196 -1.41 -9.15 5.31
N ALA A 197 -1.57 -7.88 4.93
CA ALA A 197 -2.54 -6.98 5.54
C ALA A 197 -3.13 -6.05 4.46
N PHE A 198 -4.39 -5.63 4.62
CA PHE A 198 -5.09 -4.91 3.58
C PHE A 198 -5.77 -3.64 4.07
N ILE A 199 -5.82 -2.64 3.18
CA ILE A 199 -6.80 -1.56 3.23
C ILE A 199 -7.73 -1.74 2.03
N VAL A 200 -9.04 -1.86 2.26
CA VAL A 200 -10.05 -1.99 1.21
C VAL A 200 -11.02 -0.82 1.32
N GLY A 201 -10.87 0.15 0.42
CA GLY A 201 -11.53 1.43 0.59
C GLY A 201 -11.14 2.06 1.93
N LYS A 202 -12.09 2.17 2.87
CA LYS A 202 -11.84 2.68 4.22
C LYS A 202 -11.64 1.59 5.30
N PHE A 203 -11.71 0.32 4.93
CA PHE A 203 -11.62 -0.78 5.89
C PHE A 203 -10.19 -1.28 6.03
N ARG A 204 -9.76 -1.48 7.27
CA ARG A 204 -8.54 -2.17 7.64
C ARG A 204 -8.83 -3.65 7.84
N VAL A 205 -8.11 -4.51 7.13
CA VAL A 205 -8.30 -5.97 7.17
C VAL A 205 -6.94 -6.64 7.39
N PRO A 206 -6.63 -7.09 8.61
CA PRO A 206 -5.41 -7.84 8.89
C PRO A 206 -5.55 -9.30 8.49
N GLY A 207 -4.47 -9.88 7.97
CA GLY A 207 -4.37 -11.30 7.66
C GLY A 207 -4.91 -11.70 6.28
N ALA A 208 -4.76 -12.98 5.97
CA ALA A 208 -5.17 -13.55 4.69
C ALA A 208 -6.69 -13.66 4.57
N LEU A 209 -7.19 -13.45 3.34
CA LEU A 209 -8.60 -13.58 2.97
C LEU A 209 -8.77 -14.68 1.93
N THR A 210 -9.92 -15.35 1.96
CA THR A 210 -10.39 -16.20 0.85
C THR A 210 -11.02 -15.35 -0.24
N ARG A 211 -11.15 -15.90 -1.46
CA ARG A 211 -11.86 -15.25 -2.57
C ARG A 211 -13.24 -14.73 -2.17
N GLN A 212 -14.02 -15.53 -1.43
CA GLN A 212 -15.33 -15.13 -0.95
C GLN A 212 -15.26 -13.93 0.00
N GLN A 213 -14.29 -13.92 0.91
CA GLN A 213 -14.10 -12.80 1.84
C GLN A 213 -13.62 -11.53 1.13
N PHE A 214 -12.78 -11.65 0.09
CA PHE A 214 -12.46 -10.52 -0.78
C PHE A 214 -13.71 -9.94 -1.43
N GLY A 215 -14.57 -10.78 -2.05
CA GLY A 215 -15.84 -10.34 -2.64
C GLY A 215 -16.73 -9.61 -1.63
N GLN A 216 -16.82 -10.12 -0.40
CA GLN A 216 -17.62 -9.50 0.66
C GLN A 216 -17.07 -8.13 1.07
N VAL A 217 -15.78 -8.01 1.36
CA VAL A 217 -15.19 -6.73 1.79
C VAL A 217 -15.20 -5.68 0.68
N ILE A 218 -15.04 -6.08 -0.58
CA ILE A 218 -15.20 -5.20 -1.75
C ILE A 218 -16.63 -4.65 -1.82
N ALA A 219 -17.65 -5.52 -1.67
CA ALA A 219 -19.06 -5.11 -1.69
C ALA A 219 -19.37 -4.14 -0.54
N ASP A 220 -18.86 -4.42 0.67
CA ASP A 220 -19.05 -3.56 1.85
C ASP A 220 -18.35 -2.20 1.67
N ALA A 221 -17.13 -2.19 1.11
CA ALA A 221 -16.41 -0.95 0.80
C ALA A 221 -17.19 -0.10 -0.22
N ARG A 222 -17.71 -0.71 -1.27
CA ARG A 222 -18.53 -0.04 -2.30
C ARG A 222 -19.82 0.54 -1.71
N LYS A 223 -20.49 -0.22 -0.83
CA LYS A 223 -21.69 0.26 -0.11
C LYS A 223 -21.36 1.43 0.82
N ALA A 224 -20.22 1.39 1.50
CA ALA A 224 -19.79 2.46 2.39
C ALA A 224 -19.41 3.75 1.62
N ALA A 225 -18.81 3.62 0.43
CA ALA A 225 -18.47 4.76 -0.43
C ALA A 225 -19.74 5.50 -0.94
N LYS A 226 -20.82 4.76 -1.26
CA LYS A 226 -22.09 5.36 -1.70
C LYS A 226 -22.81 6.15 -0.61
N LYS A 227 -22.63 5.80 0.67
CA LYS A 227 -23.27 6.52 1.80
C LYS A 227 -22.63 7.87 2.13
N LYS A 228 -21.46 8.18 1.56
CA LYS A 228 -20.76 9.46 1.76
C LYS A 228 -21.13 10.54 0.73
N LYS A 229 -21.85 10.16 -0.32
CA LYS A 229 -22.43 11.07 -1.31
C LYS A 229 -23.86 11.44 -0.93
#